data_3386364e713743e61b4e78ddba6bc5b6
#
_entry.id   3386364e713743e61b4e78ddba6bc5b6
#
_cell.length_a   1.000
_cell.length_b   1.000
_cell.length_c   1.000
_cell.angle_alpha   90.00
_cell.angle_beta   90.00
_cell.angle_gamma   90.00
#
_symmetry.space_group_name_H-M   'P 1'
#
loop_
_entity.id
_entity.type
_entity.pdbx_description
1 polymer ?
#
loop_
_entity_poly.entity_id
_entity_poly.type
_entity_poly.pdbx_seq_one_letter_code
_entity_poly.pdbx_strand_id
1 'polypeptide(L)'
;GAHDTRHLADPSAAVAEMARVVRPGGRVSLIDTDWSTFAIDVGDDEIAAMVRNAMRTERGRPSNVGRRLHDLAHHAGLAPVARAEATQTWTRWNPDETPAPDGCFSMQSLADDLVATDQLAPAERDRFVSKIHQAARRDQFSMQLTMYAVVAAQPPA
;
A
#
# COMPACT_ATOMS: atom_id res chain seq x y z
N GLY A 1 -19.28 2.13 -5.09
CA GLY A 1 -18.44 1.29 -4.26
C GLY A 1 -17.00 1.79 -4.28
N ALA A 2 -16.28 1.63 -3.18
CA ALA A 2 -14.84 1.84 -3.16
C ALA A 2 -14.17 0.59 -3.75
N HIS A 3 -13.29 0.76 -4.72
CA HIS A 3 -12.49 -0.32 -5.27
C HIS A 3 -11.03 -0.13 -4.91
N ASP A 4 -10.44 -1.19 -4.39
CA ASP A 4 -9.02 -1.30 -4.12
C ASP A 4 -8.29 -1.61 -5.43
N THR A 5 -7.38 -0.71 -5.82
CA THR A 5 -6.64 -0.81 -7.08
C THR A 5 -5.29 -1.55 -6.93
N ARG A 6 -4.91 -1.94 -5.71
CA ARG A 6 -3.61 -2.55 -5.38
C ARG A 6 -3.26 -3.80 -6.18
N HIS A 7 -4.27 -4.53 -6.63
CA HIS A 7 -4.11 -5.81 -7.33
C HIS A 7 -4.33 -5.73 -8.83
N LEU A 8 -4.52 -4.51 -9.36
CA LEU A 8 -4.78 -4.32 -10.78
C LEU A 8 -3.46 -4.22 -11.56
N ALA A 9 -3.37 -4.97 -12.64
CA ALA A 9 -2.22 -4.93 -13.52
C ALA A 9 -2.09 -3.56 -14.22
N ASP A 10 -3.24 -2.91 -14.48
CA ASP A 10 -3.33 -1.58 -15.11
C ASP A 10 -4.36 -0.72 -14.36
N PRO A 11 -3.90 0.12 -13.41
CA PRO A 11 -4.78 1.04 -12.69
C PRO A 11 -5.47 2.05 -13.63
N SER A 12 -4.83 2.46 -14.73
CA SER A 12 -5.40 3.44 -15.66
C SER A 12 -6.60 2.86 -16.40
N ALA A 13 -6.50 1.62 -16.86
CA ALA A 13 -7.61 0.92 -17.52
C ALA A 13 -8.80 0.73 -16.55
N ALA A 14 -8.53 0.40 -15.30
CA ALA A 14 -9.57 0.24 -14.29
C ALA A 14 -10.32 1.55 -14.01
N VAL A 15 -9.60 2.67 -13.85
CA VAL A 15 -10.22 3.98 -13.62
C VAL A 15 -11.00 4.45 -14.87
N ALA A 16 -10.48 4.19 -16.08
CA ALA A 16 -11.18 4.47 -17.31
C ALA A 16 -12.50 3.69 -17.42
N GLU A 17 -12.51 2.41 -17.03
CA GLU A 17 -13.73 1.61 -17.02
C GLU A 17 -14.74 2.10 -15.97
N MET A 18 -14.28 2.50 -14.78
CA MET A 18 -15.15 3.15 -13.79
C MET A 18 -15.77 4.44 -14.32
N ALA A 19 -15.00 5.26 -15.06
CA ALA A 19 -15.48 6.46 -15.69
C ALA A 19 -16.54 6.15 -16.76
N ARG A 20 -16.36 5.07 -17.53
CA ARG A 20 -17.29 4.65 -18.57
C ARG A 20 -18.65 4.21 -18.02
N VAL A 21 -18.67 3.52 -16.87
CA VAL A 21 -19.89 2.92 -16.31
C VAL A 21 -20.64 3.85 -15.36
N VAL A 22 -19.99 4.89 -14.82
CA VAL A 22 -20.65 5.83 -13.93
C VAL A 22 -21.56 6.76 -14.75
N ARG A 23 -22.78 6.96 -14.27
CA ARG A 23 -23.76 7.86 -14.95
C ARG A 23 -23.28 9.31 -14.93
N PRO A 24 -23.68 10.14 -15.90
CA PRO A 24 -23.45 11.59 -15.88
C PRO A 24 -23.88 12.21 -14.53
N GLY A 25 -23.05 13.06 -13.96
CA GLY A 25 -23.22 13.62 -12.60
C GLY A 25 -23.00 12.65 -11.45
N GLY A 26 -22.68 11.38 -11.73
CA GLY A 26 -22.33 10.38 -10.72
C GLY A 26 -20.91 10.60 -10.15
N ARG A 27 -20.58 9.89 -9.08
CA ARG A 27 -19.27 9.99 -8.41
C ARG A 27 -18.59 8.63 -8.30
N VAL A 28 -17.26 8.65 -8.39
CA VAL A 28 -16.39 7.51 -8.15
C VAL A 28 -15.48 7.87 -6.96
N SER A 29 -15.32 6.95 -6.04
CA SER A 29 -14.32 7.05 -4.95
C SER A 29 -13.19 6.07 -5.23
N LEU A 30 -11.98 6.59 -5.32
CA LEU A 30 -10.74 5.84 -5.50
C LEU A 30 -9.95 5.91 -4.20
N ILE A 31 -9.51 4.75 -3.71
CA ILE A 31 -8.69 4.66 -2.49
C ILE A 31 -7.56 3.69 -2.80
N ASP A 32 -6.34 4.10 -2.50
CA ASP A 32 -5.17 3.23 -2.63
C ASP A 32 -4.04 3.66 -1.69
N THR A 33 -3.13 2.75 -1.47
CA THR A 33 -1.95 2.91 -0.65
C THR A 33 -0.76 3.34 -1.51
N ASP A 34 0.07 4.21 -0.97
CA ASP A 34 1.38 4.52 -1.55
C ASP A 34 2.46 3.70 -0.83
N TRP A 35 2.78 2.56 -1.38
CA TRP A 35 3.82 1.67 -0.84
C TRP A 35 5.22 2.27 -0.85
N SER A 36 5.47 3.31 -1.64
CA SER A 36 6.74 4.03 -1.58
C SER A 36 6.93 4.80 -0.26
N THR A 37 5.85 4.99 0.50
CA THR A 37 5.87 5.62 1.84
C THR A 37 6.04 4.60 2.97
N PHE A 38 6.07 3.30 2.65
CA PHE A 38 6.24 2.25 3.65
C PHE A 38 7.53 2.47 4.43
N ALA A 39 7.42 2.61 5.74
CA ALA A 39 8.51 2.70 6.66
C ALA A 39 8.31 1.69 7.79
N ILE A 40 9.38 1.04 8.19
CA ILE A 40 9.38 0.06 9.27
C ILE A 40 10.67 0.22 10.08
N ASP A 41 10.55 0.15 11.39
CA ASP A 41 11.66 0.08 12.32
C ASP A 41 11.58 -1.25 13.09
N VAL A 42 12.65 -2.00 13.02
CA VAL A 42 12.80 -3.31 13.66
C VAL A 42 14.08 -3.41 14.48
N GLY A 43 14.74 -2.27 14.76
CA GLY A 43 16.02 -2.22 15.47
C GLY A 43 17.18 -2.84 14.65
N ASP A 44 17.06 -2.86 13.33
CA ASP A 44 18.04 -3.34 12.36
C ASP A 44 17.87 -2.54 11.07
N ASP A 45 18.63 -1.45 10.94
CA ASP A 45 18.49 -0.49 9.85
C ASP A 45 18.79 -1.09 8.47
N GLU A 46 19.70 -2.05 8.40
CA GLU A 46 20.08 -2.70 7.16
C GLU A 46 18.92 -3.50 6.60
N ILE A 47 18.36 -4.42 7.41
CA ILE A 47 17.23 -5.24 6.95
C ILE A 47 15.96 -4.40 6.73
N ALA A 48 15.73 -3.36 7.53
CA ALA A 48 14.64 -2.43 7.31
C ALA A 48 14.78 -1.68 5.98
N ALA A 49 15.99 -1.26 5.62
CA ALA A 49 16.26 -0.61 4.33
C ALA A 49 16.06 -1.57 3.15
N MET A 50 16.48 -2.82 3.27
CA MET A 50 16.26 -3.84 2.24
C MET A 50 14.78 -4.08 1.99
N VAL A 51 13.98 -4.25 3.04
CA VAL A 51 12.51 -4.43 2.92
C VAL A 51 11.86 -3.20 2.32
N ARG A 52 12.21 -1.98 2.76
CA ARG A 52 11.68 -0.74 2.16
C ARG A 52 12.00 -0.62 0.66
N ASN A 53 13.23 -0.95 0.27
CA ASN A 53 13.63 -0.91 -1.13
C ASN A 53 12.87 -1.95 -1.96
N ALA A 54 12.70 -3.15 -1.44
CA ALA A 54 11.92 -4.20 -2.07
C ALA A 54 10.45 -3.78 -2.28
N MET A 55 9.83 -3.12 -1.29
CA MET A 55 8.46 -2.60 -1.41
C MET A 55 8.32 -1.51 -2.48
N ARG A 56 9.36 -0.72 -2.73
CA ARG A 56 9.35 0.32 -3.78
C ARG A 56 9.45 -0.25 -5.19
N THR A 57 10.07 -1.42 -5.32
CA THR A 57 10.36 -2.05 -6.63
C THR A 57 9.41 -3.21 -6.94
N GLU A 58 8.34 -3.36 -6.17
CA GLU A 58 7.45 -4.49 -6.21
C GLU A 58 6.98 -4.85 -7.63
N ARG A 59 7.46 -5.98 -8.16
CA ARG A 59 6.94 -6.72 -9.33
C ARG A 59 6.69 -5.90 -10.59
N GLY A 60 7.43 -4.80 -10.80
CA GLY A 60 7.19 -3.92 -11.96
C GLY A 60 5.86 -3.17 -11.90
N ARG A 61 5.16 -3.20 -10.76
CA ARG A 61 3.94 -2.43 -10.52
C ARG A 61 4.30 -1.08 -9.91
N PRO A 62 3.55 -0.01 -10.26
CA PRO A 62 3.77 1.28 -9.63
C PRO A 62 3.39 1.19 -8.15
N SER A 63 4.39 1.24 -7.27
CA SER A 63 4.19 1.23 -5.81
C SER A 63 3.51 2.50 -5.28
N ASN A 64 3.35 3.52 -6.14
CA ASN A 64 2.87 4.86 -5.79
C ASN A 64 1.48 5.19 -6.39
N VAL A 65 0.64 4.18 -6.62
CA VAL A 65 -0.69 4.37 -7.22
C VAL A 65 -1.52 5.35 -6.39
N GLY A 66 -1.49 5.23 -5.06
CA GLY A 66 -2.25 6.10 -4.18
C GLY A 66 -2.07 7.59 -4.46
N ARG A 67 -0.81 8.08 -4.55
CA ARG A 67 -0.55 9.50 -4.85
C ARG A 67 -0.95 9.92 -6.26
N ARG A 68 -1.11 8.96 -7.19
CA ARG A 68 -1.46 9.21 -8.59
C ARG A 68 -2.98 9.16 -8.86
N LEU A 69 -3.81 8.83 -7.87
CA LEU A 69 -5.26 8.67 -8.06
C LEU A 69 -5.92 9.92 -8.65
N HIS A 70 -5.47 11.12 -8.28
CA HIS A 70 -5.96 12.37 -8.84
C HIS A 70 -5.72 12.44 -10.35
N ASP A 71 -4.50 12.15 -10.78
CA ASP A 71 -4.12 12.22 -12.19
C ASP A 71 -4.79 11.12 -12.99
N LEU A 72 -4.91 9.91 -12.43
CA LEU A 72 -5.64 8.81 -13.03
C LEU A 72 -7.11 9.15 -13.27
N ALA A 73 -7.77 9.76 -12.29
CA ALA A 73 -9.15 10.23 -12.45
C ALA A 73 -9.29 11.29 -13.54
N HIS A 74 -8.40 12.28 -13.53
CA HIS A 74 -8.39 13.36 -14.52
C HIS A 74 -8.17 12.83 -15.94
N HIS A 75 -7.18 11.93 -16.14
CA HIS A 75 -6.91 11.32 -17.45
C HIS A 75 -8.06 10.43 -17.95
N ALA A 76 -8.86 9.87 -17.05
CA ALA A 76 -10.05 9.12 -17.40
C ALA A 76 -11.27 10.01 -17.71
N GLY A 77 -11.13 11.34 -17.74
CA GLY A 77 -12.22 12.29 -18.01
C GLY A 77 -13.12 12.59 -16.81
N LEU A 78 -12.75 12.11 -15.62
CA LEU A 78 -13.45 12.47 -14.38
C LEU A 78 -12.93 13.80 -13.83
N ALA A 79 -13.80 14.57 -13.17
CA ALA A 79 -13.43 15.80 -12.47
C ALA A 79 -13.18 15.49 -10.99
N PRO A 80 -11.91 15.51 -10.50
CA PRO A 80 -11.64 15.36 -9.07
C PRO A 80 -12.28 16.49 -8.27
N VAL A 81 -13.11 16.13 -7.28
CA VAL A 81 -13.86 17.09 -6.46
C VAL A 81 -13.44 17.11 -4.99
N ALA A 82 -12.82 16.05 -4.51
CA ALA A 82 -12.24 15.98 -3.18
C ALA A 82 -11.05 15.03 -3.15
N ARG A 83 -10.12 15.30 -2.25
CA ARG A 83 -8.96 14.47 -2.01
C ARG A 83 -8.63 14.44 -0.52
N ALA A 84 -8.16 13.31 -0.02
CA ALA A 84 -7.66 13.13 1.32
C ALA A 84 -6.41 12.24 1.31
N GLU A 85 -5.57 12.41 2.32
CA GLU A 85 -4.45 11.51 2.62
C GLU A 85 -4.40 11.26 4.12
N ALA A 86 -3.97 10.08 4.52
CA ALA A 86 -3.76 9.73 5.91
C ALA A 86 -2.56 8.79 6.03
N THR A 87 -1.59 9.20 6.84
CA THR A 87 -0.50 8.33 7.26
C THR A 87 -0.93 7.61 8.53
N GLN A 88 -0.98 6.29 8.46
CA GLN A 88 -1.21 5.45 9.61
C GLN A 88 0.12 5.02 10.22
N THR A 89 0.17 4.96 11.54
CA THR A 89 1.34 4.52 12.30
C THR A 89 0.91 3.46 13.30
N TRP A 90 1.56 2.32 13.26
CA TRP A 90 1.39 1.23 14.22
C TRP A 90 2.66 1.13 15.06
N THR A 91 2.53 1.29 16.37
CA THR A 91 3.65 1.23 17.32
C THR A 91 3.50 0.07 18.30
N ARG A 92 2.38 -0.64 18.25
CA ARG A 92 2.07 -1.81 19.09
C ARG A 92 1.57 -2.94 18.24
N TRP A 93 2.14 -4.10 18.47
CA TRP A 93 1.73 -5.33 17.82
C TRP A 93 2.13 -6.51 18.70
N ASN A 94 1.20 -7.45 18.89
CA ASN A 94 1.51 -8.72 19.52
C ASN A 94 1.53 -9.82 18.44
N PRO A 95 2.70 -10.30 18.02
CA PRO A 95 2.81 -11.33 16.98
C PRO A 95 2.28 -12.70 17.42
N ASP A 96 2.06 -12.91 18.73
CA ASP A 96 1.50 -14.15 19.27
C ASP A 96 -0.04 -14.15 19.19
N GLU A 97 -0.68 -12.99 19.01
CA GLU A 97 -2.13 -12.84 18.87
C GLU A 97 -2.58 -12.66 17.42
N THR A 98 -1.80 -11.91 16.63
CA THR A 98 -2.12 -11.64 15.23
C THR A 98 -0.88 -11.63 14.34
N PRO A 99 -0.94 -12.19 13.13
CA PRO A 99 0.17 -12.15 12.18
C PRO A 99 0.40 -10.78 11.54
N ALA A 100 -0.54 -9.83 11.73
CA ALA A 100 -0.54 -8.55 11.07
C ALA A 100 -0.67 -7.40 12.08
N PRO A 101 0.22 -6.37 12.05
CA PRO A 101 0.12 -5.21 12.93
C PRO A 101 -1.19 -4.42 12.77
N ASP A 102 -1.72 -4.37 11.56
CA ASP A 102 -2.96 -3.68 11.19
C ASP A 102 -4.18 -4.61 11.09
N GLY A 103 -4.00 -5.89 11.42
CA GLY A 103 -5.05 -6.92 11.29
C GLY A 103 -5.28 -7.44 9.87
N CYS A 104 -4.60 -6.89 8.85
CA CYS A 104 -4.80 -7.24 7.44
C CYS A 104 -3.53 -7.67 6.73
N PHE A 105 -2.38 -7.19 7.16
CA PHE A 105 -1.11 -7.30 6.45
C PHE A 105 -0.09 -8.12 7.22
N SER A 106 0.00 -9.41 6.90
CA SER A 106 0.95 -10.33 7.54
C SER A 106 2.39 -9.98 7.17
N MET A 107 3.22 -9.71 8.19
CA MET A 107 4.65 -9.44 8.01
C MET A 107 5.40 -10.66 7.49
N GLN A 108 4.98 -11.85 7.89
CA GLN A 108 5.58 -13.09 7.39
C GLN A 108 5.25 -13.33 5.92
N SER A 109 3.97 -13.15 5.53
CA SER A 109 3.55 -13.27 4.12
C SER A 109 4.25 -12.25 3.24
N LEU A 110 4.42 -11.01 3.72
CA LEU A 110 5.22 -10.02 3.01
C LEU A 110 6.65 -10.51 2.75
N ALA A 111 7.31 -11.01 3.79
CA ALA A 111 8.69 -11.48 3.68
C ALA A 111 8.80 -12.71 2.75
N ASP A 112 7.82 -13.61 2.79
CA ASP A 112 7.74 -14.77 1.89
C ASP A 112 7.55 -14.34 0.43
N ASP A 113 6.70 -13.35 0.17
CA ASP A 113 6.48 -12.77 -1.16
C ASP A 113 7.76 -12.10 -1.71
N LEU A 114 8.52 -11.42 -0.85
CA LEU A 114 9.79 -10.81 -1.26
C LEU A 114 10.85 -11.85 -1.61
N VAL A 115 10.85 -13.00 -0.97
CA VAL A 115 11.70 -14.16 -1.38
C VAL A 115 11.21 -14.74 -2.69
N ALA A 116 9.91 -14.96 -2.85
CA ALA A 116 9.33 -15.52 -4.07
C ALA A 116 9.56 -14.65 -5.31
N THR A 117 9.87 -13.37 -5.11
CA THR A 117 10.16 -12.38 -6.18
C THR A 117 11.65 -12.01 -6.27
N ASP A 118 12.54 -12.79 -5.67
CA ASP A 118 14.01 -12.60 -5.66
C ASP A 118 14.47 -11.22 -5.12
N GLN A 119 13.67 -10.63 -4.22
CA GLN A 119 13.98 -9.33 -3.61
C GLN A 119 14.66 -9.46 -2.24
N LEU A 120 14.47 -10.60 -1.59
CA LEU A 120 15.18 -11.00 -0.38
C LEU A 120 15.73 -12.43 -0.53
N ALA A 121 16.91 -12.68 0.03
CA ALA A 121 17.38 -14.04 0.23
C ALA A 121 16.62 -14.72 1.39
N PRO A 122 16.49 -16.05 1.41
CA PRO A 122 15.84 -16.78 2.52
C PRO A 122 16.42 -16.41 3.91
N ALA A 123 17.73 -16.23 4.02
CA ALA A 123 18.37 -15.85 5.27
C ALA A 123 18.03 -14.40 5.72
N GLU A 124 17.86 -13.50 4.76
CA GLU A 124 17.40 -12.12 5.01
C GLU A 124 15.94 -12.09 5.45
N ARG A 125 15.12 -12.91 4.85
CA ARG A 125 13.72 -13.13 5.25
C ARG A 125 13.65 -13.59 6.72
N ASP A 126 14.41 -14.60 7.10
CA ASP A 126 14.42 -15.15 8.46
C ASP A 126 14.95 -14.10 9.47
N ARG A 127 15.96 -13.34 9.09
CA ARG A 127 16.48 -12.22 9.88
C ARG A 127 15.39 -11.16 10.07
N PHE A 128 14.67 -10.77 9.02
CA PHE A 128 13.60 -9.79 9.10
C PHE A 128 12.48 -10.24 10.03
N VAL A 129 11.95 -11.45 9.85
CA VAL A 129 10.87 -12.00 10.68
C VAL A 129 11.30 -12.09 12.14
N SER A 130 12.51 -12.55 12.42
CA SER A 130 13.05 -12.61 13.77
C SER A 130 13.16 -11.22 14.42
N LYS A 131 13.71 -10.24 13.69
CA LYS A 131 13.90 -8.87 14.19
C LYS A 131 12.58 -8.15 14.43
N ILE A 132 11.61 -8.28 13.54
CA ILE A 132 10.31 -7.63 13.71
C ILE A 132 9.54 -8.20 14.91
N HIS A 133 9.58 -9.52 15.13
CA HIS A 133 8.98 -10.14 16.31
C HIS A 133 9.69 -9.71 17.59
N GLN A 134 11.03 -9.60 17.56
CA GLN A 134 11.81 -9.13 18.70
C GLN A 134 11.48 -7.66 19.04
N ALA A 135 11.39 -6.80 18.02
CA ALA A 135 11.03 -5.40 18.19
C ALA A 135 9.61 -5.24 18.78
N ALA A 136 8.66 -6.03 18.28
CA ALA A 136 7.27 -6.04 18.77
C ALA A 136 7.20 -6.41 20.25
N ARG A 137 7.92 -7.47 20.67
CA ARG A 137 7.96 -7.91 22.08
C ARG A 137 8.66 -6.96 23.03
N ARG A 138 9.44 -6.00 22.50
CA ARG A 138 10.18 -4.99 23.28
C ARG A 138 9.54 -3.60 23.22
N ASP A 139 8.33 -3.47 22.64
CA ASP A 139 7.70 -2.17 22.37
C ASP A 139 8.61 -1.19 21.56
N GLN A 140 9.42 -1.75 20.68
CA GLN A 140 10.34 -1.02 19.78
C GLN A 140 9.91 -1.11 18.31
N PHE A 141 8.74 -1.68 18.05
CA PHE A 141 8.18 -1.80 16.71
C PHE A 141 7.56 -0.49 16.26
N SER A 142 7.81 -0.11 15.03
CA SER A 142 7.10 0.96 14.36
C SER A 142 6.92 0.63 12.88
N MET A 143 5.71 0.84 12.38
CA MET A 143 5.37 0.71 10.96
C MET A 143 4.52 1.90 10.53
N GLN A 144 4.77 2.44 9.34
CA GLN A 144 4.00 3.56 8.78
C GLN A 144 3.66 3.28 7.33
N LEU A 145 2.49 3.78 6.91
CA LEU A 145 2.02 3.68 5.55
C LEU A 145 1.01 4.78 5.24
N THR A 146 1.11 5.42 4.07
CA THR A 146 0.20 6.47 3.65
C THR A 146 -0.83 5.95 2.66
N MET A 147 -2.09 6.24 2.93
CA MET A 147 -3.22 5.99 2.05
C MET A 147 -3.73 7.29 1.45
N TYR A 148 -4.18 7.22 0.21
CA TYR A 148 -4.79 8.33 -0.51
C TYR A 148 -6.21 7.99 -0.91
N ALA A 149 -7.07 9.00 -0.90
CA ALA A 149 -8.44 8.90 -1.39
C ALA A 149 -8.75 10.08 -2.33
N VAL A 150 -9.44 9.80 -3.41
CA VAL A 150 -9.93 10.81 -4.35
C VAL A 150 -11.40 10.52 -4.64
N VAL A 151 -12.24 11.54 -4.54
CA VAL A 151 -13.60 11.51 -5.06
C VAL A 151 -13.60 12.31 -6.37
N ALA A 152 -14.06 11.70 -7.44
CA ALA A 152 -14.15 12.34 -8.74
C ALA A 152 -15.58 12.20 -9.29
N ALA A 153 -16.05 13.23 -9.99
CA ALA A 153 -17.36 13.28 -10.57
C ALA A 153 -17.31 13.04 -12.09
N GLN A 154 -18.27 12.33 -12.62
CA GLN A 154 -18.53 12.30 -14.06
C GLN A 154 -19.16 13.65 -14.46
N PRO A 155 -18.62 14.37 -15.45
CA PRO A 155 -19.26 15.58 -15.95
C PRO A 155 -20.72 15.32 -16.36
N PRO A 156 -21.61 16.32 -16.20
CA PRO A 156 -22.94 16.23 -16.76
C PRO A 156 -22.88 16.10 -18.28
N ALA A 157 -23.88 15.46 -18.85
CA ALA A 157 -24.01 15.34 -20.31
C ALA A 157 -24.31 16.70 -20.97
#